data_0e412b0c0b871ab17047390a5298942c
#
_entry.id   0e412b0c0b871ab17047390a5298942c
#
_cell.length_a   1.000
_cell.length_b   1.000
_cell.length_c   1.000
_cell.angle_alpha   90.00
_cell.angle_beta   90.00
_cell.angle_gamma   90.00
#
_symmetry.space_group_name_H-M   'P 1'
#
loop_
_entity.id
_entity.type
_entity.pdbx_description
1 polymer ?
#
loop_
_entity_poly.entity_id
_entity_poly.type
_entity_poly.pdbx_seq_one_letter_code
_entity_poly.pdbx_strand_id
1 'polypeptide(L)'
;MGKIVLLVSREEMLHQAHNILQEKKFEIGEMRVIETKDTVIEARKAIAGGATLIIARGLQASMIKQYTDIPVAEIVMTAQEMALLVMKAKQILKKEHPVIAVVGFKNMFCDMSFFDMIYDIELRTYFASAGEELEQTSRKAAQEQADLIIGGDTAVSVATEYGIPSLFLSPTEDSMRNAMAIAERMDYAMGVEKRKEAQFEALLDNSLNGVMRTDSEGKITAMNPIMEELLGEKEAAYRGRSLFRVFRDIDPEMFQNLVENKRDNYSLFLQVRRSSVLAVLAPIVIEGKVDGIILTCSRVQRRPRPDTGRSDKERSERARHKGLVALGQFEDILQKSQQMQACVKRARLFALSERAVLLTGEPGTELSLMAQAIHNQSLRSQGPFASVSCVGQTGEQQENLIFGQSGILPF
;
A
#
# COMPACT_ATOMS: atom_id res chain seq x y z
N MET A 1 7.75 -15.48 2.88
CA MET A 1 7.25 -15.91 1.56
C MET A 1 5.88 -16.50 1.75
N GLY A 2 4.94 -16.17 0.87
CA GLY A 2 3.61 -16.74 0.90
C GLY A 2 3.64 -18.21 0.45
N LYS A 3 2.60 -18.99 0.77
CA LYS A 3 2.46 -20.37 0.29
C LYS A 3 1.92 -20.36 -1.14
N ILE A 4 2.75 -20.71 -2.13
CA ILE A 4 2.35 -20.86 -3.53
C ILE A 4 1.89 -22.28 -3.77
N VAL A 5 0.76 -22.47 -4.46
CA VAL A 5 0.20 -23.78 -4.79
C VAL A 5 0.09 -23.94 -6.30
N LEU A 6 0.57 -25.07 -6.84
CA LEU A 6 0.43 -25.43 -8.25
C LEU A 6 -0.72 -26.44 -8.41
N LEU A 7 -1.74 -26.06 -9.19
CA LEU A 7 -2.86 -26.90 -9.55
C LEU A 7 -2.84 -27.15 -11.06
N VAL A 8 -2.68 -28.40 -11.46
CA VAL A 8 -2.57 -28.80 -12.87
C VAL A 8 -3.47 -29.98 -13.18
N SER A 9 -3.76 -30.21 -14.47
CA SER A 9 -4.64 -31.29 -14.91
C SER A 9 -3.92 -32.61 -15.25
N ARG A 10 -2.58 -32.62 -15.29
CA ARG A 10 -1.79 -33.80 -15.73
C ARG A 10 -0.50 -33.95 -14.92
N GLU A 11 -0.10 -35.18 -14.69
CA GLU A 11 1.14 -35.53 -13.97
C GLU A 11 2.40 -35.05 -14.69
N GLU A 12 2.41 -35.03 -16.03
CA GLU A 12 3.53 -34.51 -16.82
C GLU A 12 3.90 -33.09 -16.43
N MET A 13 2.88 -32.27 -16.14
CA MET A 13 3.11 -30.88 -15.71
C MET A 13 3.74 -30.80 -14.30
N LEU A 14 3.43 -31.75 -13.44
CA LEU A 14 4.11 -31.87 -12.14
C LEU A 14 5.57 -32.23 -12.30
N HIS A 15 5.89 -33.19 -13.19
CA HIS A 15 7.28 -33.57 -13.48
C HIS A 15 8.07 -32.37 -14.03
N GLN A 16 7.50 -31.60 -14.97
CA GLN A 16 8.11 -30.39 -15.50
C GLN A 16 8.37 -29.37 -14.38
N ALA A 17 7.38 -29.19 -13.49
CA ALA A 17 7.54 -28.30 -12.35
C ALA A 17 8.67 -28.76 -11.42
N HIS A 18 8.75 -30.05 -11.11
CA HIS A 18 9.82 -30.61 -10.29
C HIS A 18 11.21 -30.38 -10.90
N ASN A 19 11.36 -30.60 -12.21
CA ASN A 19 12.64 -30.38 -12.91
C ASN A 19 13.10 -28.93 -12.75
N ILE A 20 12.18 -27.97 -12.96
CA ILE A 20 12.48 -26.53 -12.85
C ILE A 20 12.86 -26.15 -11.41
N LEU A 21 12.19 -26.73 -10.40
CA LEU A 21 12.47 -26.45 -8.99
C LEU A 21 13.83 -26.98 -8.54
N GLN A 22 14.33 -28.04 -9.15
CA GLN A 22 15.71 -28.53 -8.90
C GLN A 22 16.78 -27.56 -9.38
N GLU A 23 16.50 -26.79 -10.44
CA GLU A 23 17.42 -25.80 -11.02
C GLU A 23 17.37 -24.44 -10.31
N LYS A 24 16.24 -24.10 -9.69
CA LYS A 24 15.99 -22.78 -9.10
C LYS A 24 15.69 -22.90 -7.59
N LYS A 25 16.16 -21.89 -6.82
CA LYS A 25 15.80 -21.72 -5.40
C LYS A 25 14.38 -21.12 -5.22
N PHE A 26 13.41 -21.63 -5.94
CA PHE A 26 12.01 -21.21 -5.82
C PHE A 26 11.24 -22.32 -5.10
N GLU A 27 10.47 -21.96 -4.07
CA GLU A 27 9.73 -22.91 -3.28
C GLU A 27 8.23 -22.85 -3.62
N ILE A 28 7.67 -23.98 -4.05
CA ILE A 28 6.23 -24.19 -4.14
C ILE A 28 5.81 -24.96 -2.90
N GLY A 29 4.86 -24.43 -2.15
CA GLY A 29 4.40 -25.04 -0.90
C GLY A 29 3.62 -26.33 -1.13
N GLU A 30 2.93 -26.45 -2.27
CA GLU A 30 2.12 -27.64 -2.59
C GLU A 30 1.88 -27.73 -4.10
N MET A 31 1.90 -28.97 -4.64
CA MET A 31 1.60 -29.23 -6.03
C MET A 31 0.61 -30.39 -6.12
N ARG A 32 -0.45 -30.25 -6.91
CA ARG A 32 -1.50 -31.26 -7.07
C ARG A 32 -1.96 -31.40 -8.52
N VAL A 33 -2.24 -32.64 -8.91
CA VAL A 33 -3.07 -32.91 -10.10
C VAL A 33 -4.53 -32.89 -9.67
N ILE A 34 -5.36 -32.16 -10.38
CA ILE A 34 -6.78 -32.02 -10.09
C ILE A 34 -7.63 -32.19 -11.37
N GLU A 35 -8.82 -32.71 -11.22
CA GLU A 35 -9.80 -32.69 -12.30
C GLU A 35 -10.42 -31.29 -12.45
N THR A 36 -10.75 -30.91 -13.68
CA THR A 36 -11.30 -29.55 -13.93
C THR A 36 -12.60 -29.29 -13.17
N LYS A 37 -13.45 -30.31 -12.98
CA LYS A 37 -14.70 -30.19 -12.19
C LYS A 37 -14.44 -29.85 -10.71
N ASP A 38 -13.31 -30.24 -10.14
CA ASP A 38 -12.98 -30.05 -8.73
C ASP A 38 -12.16 -28.79 -8.47
N THR A 39 -11.85 -28.02 -9.52
CA THR A 39 -10.94 -26.86 -9.48
C THR A 39 -11.28 -25.87 -8.36
N VAL A 40 -12.54 -25.46 -8.22
CA VAL A 40 -12.96 -24.45 -7.23
C VAL A 40 -12.85 -25.02 -5.81
N ILE A 41 -13.18 -26.30 -5.62
CA ILE A 41 -13.10 -26.99 -4.33
C ILE A 41 -11.64 -27.07 -3.88
N GLU A 42 -10.76 -27.51 -4.78
CA GLU A 42 -9.34 -27.64 -4.48
C GLU A 42 -8.65 -26.28 -4.28
N ALA A 43 -9.04 -25.24 -5.03
CA ALA A 43 -8.57 -23.90 -4.81
C ALA A 43 -8.97 -23.37 -3.42
N ARG A 44 -10.23 -23.56 -3.00
CA ARG A 44 -10.71 -23.18 -1.66
C ARG A 44 -10.00 -23.95 -0.54
N LYS A 45 -9.72 -25.25 -0.75
CA LYS A 45 -8.90 -26.04 0.19
C LYS A 45 -7.48 -25.47 0.30
N ALA A 46 -6.86 -25.12 -0.83
CA ALA A 46 -5.54 -24.49 -0.84
C ALA A 46 -5.54 -23.16 -0.08
N ILE A 47 -6.54 -22.30 -0.30
CA ILE A 47 -6.71 -21.02 0.42
C ILE A 47 -6.87 -21.27 1.93
N ALA A 48 -7.73 -22.18 2.33
CA ALA A 48 -7.89 -22.59 3.73
C ALA A 48 -6.60 -23.16 4.34
N GLY A 49 -5.75 -23.78 3.52
CA GLY A 49 -4.40 -24.26 3.88
C GLY A 49 -3.32 -23.18 3.86
N GLY A 50 -3.70 -21.91 3.72
CA GLY A 50 -2.80 -20.74 3.76
C GLY A 50 -2.14 -20.38 2.42
N ALA A 51 -2.67 -20.86 1.28
CA ALA A 51 -2.18 -20.43 -0.02
C ALA A 51 -2.41 -18.95 -0.23
N THR A 52 -1.40 -18.25 -0.73
CA THR A 52 -1.44 -16.81 -1.06
C THR A 52 -1.46 -16.57 -2.56
N LEU A 53 -1.09 -17.57 -3.36
CA LEU A 53 -1.07 -17.53 -4.81
C LEU A 53 -1.26 -18.93 -5.37
N ILE A 54 -1.99 -19.05 -6.49
CA ILE A 54 -2.15 -20.33 -7.22
C ILE A 54 -1.54 -20.17 -8.61
N ILE A 55 -0.85 -21.23 -9.07
CA ILE A 55 -0.43 -21.38 -10.46
C ILE A 55 -1.38 -22.39 -11.10
N ALA A 56 -2.04 -22.01 -12.21
CA ALA A 56 -2.99 -22.86 -12.90
C ALA A 56 -3.02 -22.57 -14.41
N ARG A 57 -3.74 -23.40 -15.19
CA ARG A 57 -3.81 -23.26 -16.65
C ARG A 57 -5.26 -23.20 -17.16
N GLY A 58 -5.46 -22.43 -18.24
CA GLY A 58 -6.67 -22.44 -19.05
C GLY A 58 -7.96 -22.30 -18.25
N LEU A 59 -8.90 -23.22 -18.44
CA LEU A 59 -10.19 -23.20 -17.77
C LEU A 59 -10.06 -23.24 -16.24
N GLN A 60 -9.13 -24.04 -15.70
CA GLN A 60 -8.89 -24.08 -14.25
C GLN A 60 -8.51 -22.70 -13.71
N ALA A 61 -7.58 -21.99 -14.37
CA ALA A 61 -7.18 -20.65 -13.98
C ALA A 61 -8.35 -19.65 -14.04
N SER A 62 -9.18 -19.72 -15.11
CA SER A 62 -10.36 -18.89 -15.23
C SER A 62 -11.39 -19.13 -14.13
N MET A 63 -11.66 -20.40 -13.79
CA MET A 63 -12.58 -20.77 -12.72
C MET A 63 -12.09 -20.27 -11.36
N ILE A 64 -10.79 -20.40 -11.07
CA ILE A 64 -10.22 -19.92 -9.81
C ILE A 64 -10.40 -18.40 -9.70
N LYS A 65 -10.07 -17.63 -10.75
CA LYS A 65 -10.24 -16.17 -10.78
C LYS A 65 -11.70 -15.73 -10.64
N GLN A 66 -12.64 -16.52 -11.21
CA GLN A 66 -14.07 -16.18 -11.16
C GLN A 66 -14.70 -16.44 -9.78
N TYR A 67 -14.26 -17.48 -9.08
CA TYR A 67 -14.92 -17.96 -7.86
C TYR A 67 -14.10 -17.78 -6.58
N THR A 68 -12.93 -17.12 -6.67
CA THR A 68 -12.06 -16.81 -5.52
C THR A 68 -11.34 -15.48 -5.77
N ASP A 69 -10.89 -14.84 -4.68
CA ASP A 69 -10.11 -13.59 -4.73
C ASP A 69 -8.59 -13.85 -4.71
N ILE A 70 -8.15 -15.11 -4.80
CA ILE A 70 -6.74 -15.43 -4.75
C ILE A 70 -6.05 -15.05 -6.06
N PRO A 71 -4.87 -14.41 -6.03
CA PRO A 71 -4.07 -14.16 -7.22
C PRO A 71 -3.70 -15.46 -7.94
N VAL A 72 -3.79 -15.45 -9.27
CA VAL A 72 -3.50 -16.63 -10.12
C VAL A 72 -2.44 -16.27 -11.15
N ALA A 73 -1.32 -17.01 -11.12
CA ALA A 73 -0.34 -17.00 -12.20
C ALA A 73 -0.73 -18.06 -13.24
N GLU A 74 -0.93 -17.65 -14.48
CA GLU A 74 -1.41 -18.53 -15.54
C GLU A 74 -0.25 -19.20 -16.28
N ILE A 75 -0.37 -20.49 -16.55
CA ILE A 75 0.52 -21.22 -17.44
C ILE A 75 0.05 -20.98 -18.88
N VAL A 76 0.79 -20.13 -19.59
CA VAL A 76 0.49 -19.69 -20.96
C VAL A 76 1.55 -20.25 -21.89
N MET A 77 1.13 -20.85 -23.01
CA MET A 77 2.05 -21.30 -24.05
C MET A 77 2.89 -20.13 -24.56
N THR A 78 4.18 -20.35 -24.67
CA THR A 78 5.09 -19.33 -25.22
C THR A 78 5.00 -19.26 -26.74
N ALA A 79 5.44 -18.12 -27.30
CA ALA A 79 5.51 -17.99 -28.76
C ALA A 79 6.44 -19.02 -29.39
N GLN A 80 7.51 -19.42 -28.69
CA GLN A 80 8.44 -20.44 -29.13
C GLN A 80 7.79 -21.83 -29.19
N GLU A 81 6.99 -22.21 -28.17
CA GLU A 81 6.24 -23.47 -28.16
C GLU A 81 5.22 -23.53 -29.29
N MET A 82 4.47 -22.42 -29.49
CA MET A 82 3.51 -22.33 -30.59
C MET A 82 4.21 -22.37 -31.96
N ALA A 83 5.35 -21.70 -32.13
CA ALA A 83 6.16 -21.77 -33.33
C ALA A 83 6.57 -23.19 -33.69
N LEU A 84 7.03 -23.96 -32.69
CA LEU A 84 7.40 -25.36 -32.88
C LEU A 84 6.21 -26.22 -33.30
N LEU A 85 5.01 -25.99 -32.76
CA LEU A 85 3.80 -26.69 -33.16
C LEU A 85 3.39 -26.33 -34.60
N VAL A 86 3.44 -25.06 -34.97
CA VAL A 86 3.17 -24.59 -36.34
C VAL A 86 4.17 -25.19 -37.33
N MET A 87 5.45 -25.21 -37.00
CA MET A 87 6.47 -25.83 -37.86
C MET A 87 6.23 -27.33 -38.03
N LYS A 88 5.88 -28.07 -36.97
CA LYS A 88 5.50 -29.47 -37.06
C LYS A 88 4.26 -29.68 -37.93
N ALA A 89 3.26 -28.80 -37.78
CA ALA A 89 2.05 -28.85 -38.61
C ALA A 89 2.38 -28.69 -40.11
N LYS A 90 3.24 -27.72 -40.47
CA LYS A 90 3.71 -27.55 -41.87
C LYS A 90 4.45 -28.78 -42.38
N GLN A 91 5.30 -29.40 -41.55
CA GLN A 91 6.03 -30.61 -41.95
C GLN A 91 5.08 -31.80 -42.22
N ILE A 92 4.00 -31.94 -41.43
CA ILE A 92 2.99 -32.98 -41.61
C ILE A 92 2.19 -32.76 -42.90
N LEU A 93 1.74 -31.52 -43.12
CA LEU A 93 0.83 -31.19 -44.20
C LEU A 93 1.51 -31.10 -45.56
N LYS A 94 2.80 -30.70 -45.61
CA LYS A 94 3.57 -30.48 -46.85
C LYS A 94 2.85 -29.60 -47.89
N LYS A 95 2.10 -28.61 -47.41
CA LYS A 95 1.29 -27.67 -48.19
C LYS A 95 1.96 -26.27 -48.11
N GLU A 96 1.92 -25.48 -49.17
CA GLU A 96 2.56 -24.17 -49.19
C GLU A 96 1.93 -23.20 -48.23
N HIS A 97 0.57 -23.04 -48.28
CA HIS A 97 -0.22 -22.19 -47.38
C HIS A 97 -1.26 -23.02 -46.60
N PRO A 98 -0.87 -23.72 -45.56
CA PRO A 98 -1.82 -24.55 -44.83
C PRO A 98 -2.72 -23.73 -43.91
N VAL A 99 -3.99 -24.14 -43.78
CA VAL A 99 -4.93 -23.62 -42.79
C VAL A 99 -4.80 -24.39 -41.49
N ILE A 100 -4.27 -23.75 -40.46
CA ILE A 100 -4.06 -24.38 -39.17
C ILE A 100 -5.06 -23.77 -38.14
N ALA A 101 -5.89 -24.62 -37.58
CA ALA A 101 -6.82 -24.22 -36.50
C ALA A 101 -6.21 -24.46 -35.13
N VAL A 102 -6.26 -23.45 -34.28
CA VAL A 102 -5.89 -23.53 -32.86
C VAL A 102 -7.14 -23.46 -32.00
N VAL A 103 -7.38 -24.53 -31.22
CA VAL A 103 -8.59 -24.68 -30.42
C VAL A 103 -8.27 -24.78 -28.95
N GLY A 104 -8.92 -23.97 -28.10
CA GLY A 104 -8.72 -23.98 -26.64
C GLY A 104 -9.34 -22.80 -25.93
N PHE A 105 -8.79 -22.44 -24.79
CA PHE A 105 -9.18 -21.23 -24.06
C PHE A 105 -8.17 -20.11 -24.34
N LYS A 106 -8.68 -18.88 -24.55
CA LYS A 106 -7.84 -17.73 -24.94
C LYS A 106 -6.63 -17.52 -24.02
N ASN A 107 -6.79 -17.72 -22.72
CA ASN A 107 -5.73 -17.57 -21.71
C ASN A 107 -4.67 -18.69 -21.70
N MET A 108 -4.77 -19.66 -22.60
CA MET A 108 -3.74 -20.71 -22.77
C MET A 108 -2.65 -20.33 -23.78
N PHE A 109 -2.85 -19.28 -24.55
CA PHE A 109 -2.02 -18.94 -25.71
C PHE A 109 -1.37 -17.59 -25.58
N CYS A 110 -0.15 -17.48 -26.10
CA CYS A 110 0.51 -16.19 -26.36
C CYS A 110 -0.24 -15.39 -27.45
N ASP A 111 0.19 -14.16 -27.66
CA ASP A 111 -0.25 -13.39 -28.84
C ASP A 111 0.30 -14.03 -30.12
N MET A 112 -0.60 -14.40 -31.02
CA MET A 112 -0.32 -15.05 -32.29
C MET A 112 -0.63 -14.16 -33.51
N SER A 113 -0.80 -12.85 -33.33
CA SER A 113 -1.31 -11.92 -34.35
C SER A 113 -0.46 -11.87 -35.63
N PHE A 114 0.83 -12.25 -35.57
CA PHE A 114 1.74 -12.21 -36.72
C PHE A 114 2.18 -13.59 -37.22
N PHE A 115 1.59 -14.69 -36.71
CA PHE A 115 2.00 -16.04 -37.09
C PHE A 115 1.73 -16.34 -38.56
N ASP A 116 0.62 -15.81 -39.12
CA ASP A 116 0.30 -15.95 -40.53
C ASP A 116 1.44 -15.46 -41.41
N MET A 117 1.91 -14.25 -41.14
CA MET A 117 2.95 -13.58 -41.91
C MET A 117 4.32 -14.24 -41.71
N ILE A 118 4.67 -14.61 -40.46
CA ILE A 118 5.99 -15.16 -40.13
C ILE A 118 6.15 -16.57 -40.69
N TYR A 119 5.10 -17.38 -40.62
CA TYR A 119 5.16 -18.81 -40.98
C TYR A 119 4.53 -19.16 -42.33
N ASP A 120 3.99 -18.15 -43.03
CA ASP A 120 3.34 -18.34 -44.30
C ASP A 120 2.24 -19.40 -44.21
N ILE A 121 1.24 -19.14 -43.38
CA ILE A 121 0.10 -20.02 -43.06
C ILE A 121 -1.16 -19.18 -42.95
N GLU A 122 -2.32 -19.80 -42.92
CA GLU A 122 -3.54 -19.22 -42.40
C GLU A 122 -3.83 -19.81 -41.01
N LEU A 123 -3.64 -18.98 -39.95
CA LEU A 123 -3.88 -19.40 -38.59
C LEU A 123 -5.28 -18.96 -38.15
N ARG A 124 -6.16 -19.92 -37.90
CA ARG A 124 -7.49 -19.66 -37.36
C ARG A 124 -7.58 -20.01 -35.89
N THR A 125 -8.05 -19.09 -35.06
CA THR A 125 -8.18 -19.31 -33.62
C THR A 125 -9.63 -19.51 -33.21
N TYR A 126 -9.89 -20.58 -32.48
CA TYR A 126 -11.23 -20.96 -32.01
C TYR A 126 -11.18 -21.07 -30.48
N PHE A 127 -11.68 -20.05 -29.78
CA PHE A 127 -11.62 -19.99 -28.34
C PHE A 127 -12.99 -20.23 -27.72
N ALA A 128 -13.07 -21.21 -26.80
CA ALA A 128 -14.22 -21.47 -25.98
C ALA A 128 -14.20 -20.58 -24.72
N SER A 129 -15.36 -20.16 -24.25
CA SER A 129 -15.54 -19.41 -23.00
C SER A 129 -15.80 -20.33 -21.80
N ALA A 130 -16.39 -21.50 -22.05
CA ALA A 130 -16.70 -22.52 -21.05
C ALA A 130 -16.28 -23.93 -21.51
N GLY A 131 -16.10 -24.85 -20.56
CA GLY A 131 -15.70 -26.22 -20.87
C GLY A 131 -16.68 -26.97 -21.78
N GLU A 132 -17.98 -26.71 -21.60
CA GLU A 132 -19.06 -27.29 -22.37
C GLU A 132 -19.06 -26.86 -23.85
N GLU A 133 -18.54 -25.66 -24.12
CA GLU A 133 -18.46 -25.10 -25.49
C GLU A 133 -17.26 -25.66 -26.29
N LEU A 134 -16.30 -26.30 -25.64
CA LEU A 134 -15.04 -26.71 -26.28
C LEU A 134 -15.27 -27.72 -27.40
N GLU A 135 -16.20 -28.66 -27.23
CA GLU A 135 -16.53 -29.64 -28.24
C GLU A 135 -17.19 -28.97 -29.47
N GLN A 136 -18.16 -28.09 -29.23
CA GLN A 136 -18.81 -27.35 -30.31
C GLN A 136 -17.83 -26.46 -31.08
N THR A 137 -16.93 -25.78 -30.33
CA THR A 137 -15.88 -24.96 -30.90
C THR A 137 -14.91 -25.77 -31.75
N SER A 138 -14.57 -27.00 -31.30
CA SER A 138 -13.73 -27.93 -32.05
C SER A 138 -14.40 -28.43 -33.31
N ARG A 139 -15.70 -28.77 -33.24
CA ARG A 139 -16.50 -29.17 -34.41
C ARG A 139 -16.61 -28.05 -35.45
N LYS A 140 -16.75 -26.81 -35.03
CA LYS A 140 -16.72 -25.62 -35.88
C LYS A 140 -15.39 -25.50 -36.61
N ALA A 141 -14.27 -25.66 -35.94
CA ALA A 141 -12.94 -25.63 -36.58
C ALA A 141 -12.77 -26.71 -37.64
N ALA A 142 -13.31 -27.92 -37.38
CA ALA A 142 -13.29 -29.04 -38.34
C ALA A 142 -14.18 -28.78 -39.56
N GLN A 143 -15.36 -28.22 -39.36
CA GLN A 143 -16.32 -27.90 -40.45
C GLN A 143 -15.86 -26.75 -41.36
N GLU A 144 -15.07 -25.82 -40.83
CA GLU A 144 -14.49 -24.71 -41.59
C GLU A 144 -13.21 -25.11 -42.35
N GLN A 145 -13.01 -26.38 -42.62
CA GLN A 145 -11.99 -26.95 -43.51
C GLN A 145 -10.54 -26.61 -43.07
N ALA A 146 -10.23 -26.71 -41.77
CA ALA A 146 -8.87 -26.67 -41.31
C ALA A 146 -8.06 -27.87 -41.85
N ASP A 147 -6.86 -27.62 -42.34
CA ASP A 147 -5.94 -28.68 -42.79
C ASP A 147 -5.35 -29.46 -41.62
N LEU A 148 -5.21 -28.81 -40.45
CA LEU A 148 -4.74 -29.43 -39.20
C LEU A 148 -5.31 -28.67 -38.02
N ILE A 149 -5.61 -29.40 -36.93
CA ILE A 149 -6.10 -28.84 -35.67
C ILE A 149 -5.03 -29.00 -34.58
N ILE A 150 -4.68 -27.89 -33.91
CA ILE A 150 -3.85 -27.88 -32.71
C ILE A 150 -4.78 -27.63 -31.51
N GLY A 151 -4.81 -28.54 -30.53
CA GLY A 151 -5.68 -28.37 -29.37
C GLY A 151 -5.47 -29.42 -28.28
N GLY A 152 -6.29 -29.38 -27.23
CA GLY A 152 -6.31 -30.38 -26.16
C GLY A 152 -7.05 -31.67 -26.57
N ASP A 153 -7.30 -32.54 -25.58
CA ASP A 153 -7.93 -33.86 -25.81
C ASP A 153 -9.23 -33.80 -26.61
N THR A 154 -10.13 -32.90 -26.26
CA THR A 154 -11.41 -32.71 -26.95
C THR A 154 -11.22 -32.35 -28.43
N ALA A 155 -10.31 -31.40 -28.70
CA ALA A 155 -10.04 -30.96 -30.07
C ALA A 155 -9.38 -32.07 -30.92
N VAL A 156 -8.47 -32.85 -30.33
CA VAL A 156 -7.83 -34.00 -30.98
C VAL A 156 -8.85 -35.09 -31.25
N SER A 157 -9.77 -35.36 -30.32
CA SER A 157 -10.83 -36.35 -30.50
C SER A 157 -11.77 -35.95 -31.66
N VAL A 158 -12.23 -34.72 -31.69
CA VAL A 158 -13.06 -34.20 -32.79
C VAL A 158 -12.30 -34.21 -34.11
N ALA A 159 -11.05 -33.80 -34.15
CA ALA A 159 -10.23 -33.87 -35.37
C ALA A 159 -10.16 -35.32 -35.92
N THR A 160 -10.00 -36.31 -35.02
CA THR A 160 -9.99 -37.71 -35.40
C THR A 160 -11.32 -38.18 -35.99
N GLU A 161 -12.46 -37.77 -35.44
CA GLU A 161 -13.79 -38.02 -35.97
C GLU A 161 -13.96 -37.50 -37.40
N TYR A 162 -13.39 -36.37 -37.72
CA TYR A 162 -13.47 -35.73 -39.05
C TYR A 162 -12.32 -36.15 -39.99
N GLY A 163 -11.40 -37.02 -39.51
CA GLY A 163 -10.25 -37.44 -40.33
C GLY A 163 -9.23 -36.34 -40.59
N ILE A 164 -9.18 -35.29 -39.76
CA ILE A 164 -8.27 -34.17 -39.85
C ILE A 164 -7.02 -34.46 -39.05
N PRO A 165 -5.80 -34.26 -39.59
CA PRO A 165 -4.58 -34.33 -38.80
C PRO A 165 -4.63 -33.41 -37.59
N SER A 166 -4.07 -33.84 -36.44
CA SER A 166 -4.06 -33.02 -35.22
C SER A 166 -2.73 -33.06 -34.50
N LEU A 167 -2.42 -32.00 -33.79
CA LEU A 167 -1.33 -31.91 -32.84
C LEU A 167 -1.86 -31.59 -31.44
N PHE A 168 -1.39 -32.39 -30.49
CA PHE A 168 -1.77 -32.18 -29.11
C PHE A 168 -1.06 -30.96 -28.50
N LEU A 169 -1.82 -30.11 -27.81
CA LEU A 169 -1.35 -28.89 -27.14
C LEU A 169 -0.77 -29.24 -25.76
N SER A 170 0.46 -29.75 -25.73
CA SER A 170 1.17 -30.00 -24.46
C SER A 170 2.02 -28.80 -24.10
N PRO A 171 1.90 -28.26 -22.87
CA PRO A 171 2.86 -27.27 -22.37
C PRO A 171 4.22 -27.92 -22.20
N THR A 172 5.26 -27.16 -22.40
CA THR A 172 6.64 -27.59 -22.14
C THR A 172 7.17 -26.95 -20.84
N GLU A 173 8.41 -27.25 -20.48
CA GLU A 173 9.07 -26.60 -19.35
C GLU A 173 9.16 -25.06 -19.50
N ASP A 174 9.11 -24.54 -20.71
CA ASP A 174 9.25 -23.12 -20.99
C ASP A 174 8.04 -22.31 -20.47
N SER A 175 6.82 -22.76 -20.80
CA SER A 175 5.59 -22.13 -20.28
C SER A 175 5.47 -22.30 -18.76
N MET A 176 5.88 -23.42 -18.22
CA MET A 176 5.90 -23.67 -16.77
C MET A 176 6.92 -22.75 -16.08
N ARG A 177 8.12 -22.61 -16.64
CA ARG A 177 9.19 -21.71 -16.14
C ARG A 177 8.73 -20.26 -16.12
N ASN A 178 8.03 -19.82 -17.16
CA ASN A 178 7.46 -18.49 -17.23
C ASN A 178 6.37 -18.26 -16.17
N ALA A 179 5.46 -19.21 -15.99
CA ALA A 179 4.41 -19.12 -14.96
C ALA A 179 5.01 -19.04 -13.56
N MET A 180 6.04 -19.84 -13.26
CA MET A 180 6.76 -19.78 -12.00
C MET A 180 7.47 -18.44 -11.79
N ALA A 181 8.10 -17.87 -12.83
CA ALA A 181 8.75 -16.56 -12.75
C ALA A 181 7.73 -15.42 -12.54
N ILE A 182 6.53 -15.55 -13.08
CA ILE A 182 5.43 -14.61 -12.82
C ILE A 182 4.96 -14.76 -11.37
N ALA A 183 4.76 -15.99 -10.90
CA ALA A 183 4.35 -16.29 -9.53
C ALA A 183 5.35 -15.74 -8.50
N GLU A 184 6.65 -15.90 -8.74
CA GLU A 184 7.72 -15.36 -7.90
C GLU A 184 7.64 -13.82 -7.80
N ARG A 185 7.46 -13.13 -8.94
CA ARG A 185 7.30 -11.68 -8.96
C ARG A 185 6.04 -11.20 -8.24
N MET A 186 4.94 -11.92 -8.40
CA MET A 186 3.69 -11.61 -7.70
C MET A 186 3.83 -11.80 -6.19
N ASP A 187 4.42 -12.92 -5.73
CA ASP A 187 4.67 -13.18 -4.31
C ASP A 187 5.60 -12.14 -3.69
N TYR A 188 6.66 -11.75 -4.42
CA TYR A 188 7.56 -10.67 -3.98
C TYR A 188 6.82 -9.34 -3.82
N ALA A 189 6.01 -8.95 -4.81
CA ALA A 189 5.24 -7.70 -4.77
C ALA A 189 4.25 -7.69 -3.60
N MET A 190 3.49 -8.77 -3.40
CA MET A 190 2.57 -8.92 -2.26
C MET A 190 3.32 -8.90 -0.92
N GLY A 191 4.50 -9.52 -0.86
CA GLY A 191 5.33 -9.51 0.34
C GLY A 191 5.89 -8.11 0.67
N VAL A 192 6.21 -7.29 -0.33
CA VAL A 192 6.61 -5.88 -0.14
C VAL A 192 5.44 -5.06 0.39
N GLU A 193 4.26 -5.22 -0.18
CA GLU A 193 3.05 -4.52 0.24
C GLU A 193 2.67 -4.86 1.69
N LYS A 194 2.59 -6.15 2.04
CA LYS A 194 2.34 -6.59 3.42
C LYS A 194 3.37 -6.04 4.43
N ARG A 195 4.65 -5.99 4.04
CA ARG A 195 5.69 -5.42 4.91
C ARG A 195 5.51 -3.92 5.12
N LYS A 196 5.16 -3.18 4.07
CA LYS A 196 4.87 -1.74 4.17
C LYS A 196 3.65 -1.47 5.06
N GLU A 197 2.60 -2.26 4.90
CA GLU A 197 1.39 -2.17 5.71
C GLU A 197 1.70 -2.46 7.19
N ALA A 198 2.39 -3.56 7.49
CA ALA A 198 2.79 -3.90 8.86
C ALA A 198 3.73 -2.85 9.50
N GLN A 199 4.65 -2.26 8.72
CA GLN A 199 5.51 -1.17 9.19
C GLN A 199 4.68 0.08 9.50
N PHE A 200 3.71 0.41 8.65
CA PHE A 200 2.83 1.55 8.88
C PHE A 200 1.94 1.34 10.10
N GLU A 201 1.33 0.17 10.27
CA GLU A 201 0.58 -0.19 11.48
C GLU A 201 1.45 -0.08 12.74
N ALA A 202 2.66 -0.63 12.71
CA ALA A 202 3.58 -0.55 13.85
C ALA A 202 3.96 0.91 14.20
N LEU A 203 4.11 1.79 13.20
CA LEU A 203 4.33 3.23 13.44
C LEU A 203 3.11 3.91 14.06
N LEU A 204 1.90 3.56 13.63
CA LEU A 204 0.66 4.08 14.19
C LEU A 204 0.46 3.61 15.62
N ASP A 205 0.67 2.34 15.90
CA ASP A 205 0.47 1.73 17.22
C ASP A 205 1.47 2.26 18.27
N ASN A 206 2.69 2.56 17.84
CA ASN A 206 3.71 3.16 18.73
C ASN A 206 3.68 4.70 18.77
N SER A 207 2.73 5.33 18.10
CA SER A 207 2.55 6.78 18.16
C SER A 207 2.05 7.20 19.55
N LEU A 208 2.63 8.26 20.13
CA LEU A 208 2.16 8.86 21.37
C LEU A 208 0.90 9.73 21.17
N ASN A 209 0.48 9.93 19.93
CA ASN A 209 -0.67 10.74 19.56
C ASN A 209 -1.80 9.86 19.04
N GLY A 210 -3.04 10.28 19.25
CA GLY A 210 -4.16 9.72 18.52
C GLY A 210 -4.02 10.05 17.04
N VAL A 211 -4.08 9.03 16.18
CA VAL A 211 -4.02 9.20 14.71
C VAL A 211 -5.28 8.60 14.10
N MET A 212 -5.86 9.35 13.15
CA MET A 212 -7.02 8.95 12.39
C MET A 212 -6.79 9.29 10.91
N ARG A 213 -7.17 8.38 10.02
CA ARG A 213 -7.16 8.58 8.57
C ARG A 213 -8.58 8.70 8.04
N THR A 214 -8.77 9.60 7.09
CA THR A 214 -10.02 9.68 6.30
C THR A 214 -9.72 9.54 4.81
N ASP A 215 -10.75 9.25 4.03
CA ASP A 215 -10.71 9.45 2.59
C ASP A 215 -10.85 10.96 2.23
N SER A 216 -10.85 11.25 0.94
CA SER A 216 -11.02 12.62 0.41
C SER A 216 -12.40 13.22 0.68
N GLU A 217 -13.42 12.41 1.01
CA GLU A 217 -14.76 12.83 1.39
C GLU A 217 -14.91 13.05 2.90
N GLY A 218 -13.87 12.78 3.69
CA GLY A 218 -13.88 12.89 5.14
C GLY A 218 -14.53 11.69 5.86
N LYS A 219 -14.67 10.52 5.20
CA LYS A 219 -15.07 9.28 5.85
C LYS A 219 -13.88 8.62 6.53
N ILE A 220 -14.02 8.22 7.77
CA ILE A 220 -12.98 7.59 8.57
C ILE A 220 -12.64 6.21 8.01
N THR A 221 -11.37 5.96 7.69
CA THR A 221 -10.88 4.71 7.11
C THR A 221 -10.05 3.89 8.08
N ALA A 222 -9.30 4.54 8.99
CA ALA A 222 -8.48 3.88 10.00
C ALA A 222 -8.25 4.79 11.20
N MET A 223 -7.95 4.22 12.37
CA MET A 223 -7.43 4.94 13.52
C MET A 223 -6.55 4.03 14.40
N ASN A 224 -5.64 4.65 15.14
CA ASN A 224 -4.74 3.93 16.04
C ASN A 224 -5.34 3.75 17.45
N PRO A 225 -4.79 2.85 18.29
CA PRO A 225 -5.29 2.59 19.63
C PRO A 225 -5.38 3.83 20.53
N ILE A 226 -4.48 4.79 20.38
CA ILE A 226 -4.51 6.05 21.16
C ILE A 226 -5.71 6.91 20.76
N MET A 227 -6.10 6.93 19.49
CA MET A 227 -7.31 7.63 19.03
C MET A 227 -8.57 6.92 19.56
N GLU A 228 -8.60 5.58 19.57
CA GLU A 228 -9.67 4.80 20.18
C GLU A 228 -9.84 5.15 21.68
N GLU A 229 -8.71 5.25 22.41
CA GLU A 229 -8.74 5.65 23.82
C GLU A 229 -9.26 7.08 24.00
N LEU A 230 -8.85 8.02 23.14
CA LEU A 230 -9.34 9.41 23.16
C LEU A 230 -10.84 9.49 22.92
N LEU A 231 -11.34 8.75 21.92
CA LEU A 231 -12.76 8.72 21.54
C LEU A 231 -13.58 7.77 22.43
N GLY A 232 -12.93 6.73 23.01
CA GLY A 232 -13.47 5.76 23.95
C GLY A 232 -14.28 4.63 23.32
N GLU A 233 -14.18 4.43 22.03
CA GLU A 233 -14.75 3.30 21.29
C GLU A 233 -13.73 2.79 20.28
N LYS A 234 -13.89 1.53 19.84
CA LYS A 234 -13.01 0.89 18.88
C LYS A 234 -13.20 1.44 17.46
N GLU A 235 -12.18 1.31 16.60
CA GLU A 235 -12.19 1.73 15.19
C GLU A 235 -13.43 1.26 14.45
N ALA A 236 -13.85 0.01 14.66
CA ALA A 236 -15.02 -0.58 14.00
C ALA A 236 -16.32 0.24 14.19
N ALA A 237 -16.44 0.99 15.29
CA ALA A 237 -17.58 1.86 15.53
C ALA A 237 -17.55 3.16 14.72
N TYR A 238 -16.38 3.56 14.25
CA TYR A 238 -16.18 4.82 13.53
C TYR A 238 -15.92 4.65 12.05
N ARG A 239 -15.43 3.50 11.61
CA ARG A 239 -15.09 3.22 10.20
C ARG A 239 -16.29 3.51 9.28
N GLY A 240 -16.07 4.30 8.23
CA GLY A 240 -17.09 4.76 7.28
C GLY A 240 -17.95 5.93 7.77
N ARG A 241 -17.83 6.36 9.04
CA ARG A 241 -18.53 7.57 9.52
C ARG A 241 -17.81 8.83 9.06
N SER A 242 -18.57 9.90 8.92
CA SER A 242 -18.03 11.22 8.60
C SER A 242 -17.25 11.82 9.77
N LEU A 243 -16.04 12.32 9.52
CA LEU A 243 -15.19 13.06 10.44
C LEU A 243 -15.93 14.22 11.11
N PHE A 244 -16.77 14.95 10.35
CA PHE A 244 -17.53 16.12 10.82
C PHE A 244 -18.62 15.77 11.85
N ARG A 245 -19.08 14.51 11.88
CA ARG A 245 -19.99 14.04 12.93
C ARG A 245 -19.28 13.70 14.23
N VAL A 246 -18.00 13.30 14.12
CA VAL A 246 -17.17 12.94 15.29
C VAL A 246 -16.58 14.20 15.90
N PHE A 247 -16.07 15.11 15.07
CA PHE A 247 -15.44 16.38 15.48
C PHE A 247 -16.22 17.56 14.88
N ARG A 248 -17.16 18.08 15.63
CA ARG A 248 -18.04 19.20 15.19
C ARG A 248 -17.28 20.52 15.00
N ASP A 249 -16.11 20.64 15.60
CA ASP A 249 -15.26 21.84 15.51
C ASP A 249 -14.43 21.87 14.21
N ILE A 250 -14.48 20.80 13.39
CA ILE A 250 -13.82 20.78 12.08
C ILE A 250 -14.80 21.33 11.04
N ASP A 251 -14.44 22.47 10.46
CA ASP A 251 -15.21 23.09 9.40
C ASP A 251 -15.05 22.31 8.08
N PRO A 252 -16.16 21.91 7.41
CA PRO A 252 -16.12 21.27 6.11
C PRO A 252 -15.41 22.10 5.02
N GLU A 253 -15.55 23.43 5.02
CA GLU A 253 -14.86 24.30 4.07
C GLU A 253 -13.34 24.25 4.27
N MET A 254 -12.88 24.27 5.51
CA MET A 254 -11.48 24.12 5.85
C MET A 254 -10.93 22.76 5.37
N PHE A 255 -11.69 21.68 5.52
CA PHE A 255 -11.32 20.36 5.05
C PHE A 255 -11.22 20.32 3.51
N GLN A 256 -12.18 20.92 2.82
CA GLN A 256 -12.18 20.99 1.36
C GLN A 256 -11.00 21.79 0.84
N ASN A 257 -10.64 22.88 1.48
CA ASN A 257 -9.45 23.67 1.17
C ASN A 257 -8.15 22.83 1.32
N LEU A 258 -8.07 21.94 2.31
CA LEU A 258 -6.93 21.01 2.46
C LEU A 258 -6.84 20.02 1.30
N VAL A 259 -7.99 19.52 0.84
CA VAL A 259 -8.06 18.58 -0.29
C VAL A 259 -7.64 19.29 -1.59
N GLU A 260 -8.02 20.54 -1.79
CA GLU A 260 -7.71 21.31 -2.98
C GLU A 260 -6.26 21.82 -3.00
N ASN A 261 -5.77 22.38 -1.90
CA ASN A 261 -4.45 23.06 -1.81
C ASN A 261 -3.26 22.14 -1.56
N LYS A 262 -3.45 20.84 -1.32
CA LYS A 262 -2.46 19.74 -1.33
C LYS A 262 -1.22 19.85 -0.43
N ARG A 263 -0.92 20.99 0.20
CA ARG A 263 0.34 21.25 0.90
C ARG A 263 0.20 21.89 2.28
N ASP A 264 -0.97 22.42 2.62
CA ASP A 264 -1.15 23.11 3.88
C ASP A 264 -1.61 22.14 4.97
N ASN A 265 -1.06 22.31 6.18
CA ASN A 265 -1.52 21.61 7.36
C ASN A 265 -2.37 22.57 8.18
N TYR A 266 -3.49 22.08 8.71
CA TYR A 266 -4.33 22.85 9.63
C TYR A 266 -4.15 22.36 11.06
N SER A 267 -4.02 23.31 11.99
CA SER A 267 -3.93 23.03 13.42
C SER A 267 -5.07 23.74 14.14
N LEU A 268 -5.81 23.00 14.96
CA LEU A 268 -6.92 23.54 15.76
C LEU A 268 -7.04 22.79 17.09
N PHE A 269 -7.76 23.39 18.05
CA PHE A 269 -8.14 22.69 19.26
C PHE A 269 -9.50 22.02 19.06
N LEU A 270 -9.55 20.73 19.42
CA LEU A 270 -10.79 19.96 19.45
C LEU A 270 -11.16 19.64 20.89
N GLN A 271 -12.45 19.68 21.18
CA GLN A 271 -12.99 19.12 22.41
C GLN A 271 -13.36 17.66 22.18
N VAL A 272 -12.60 16.75 22.80
CA VAL A 272 -12.85 15.33 22.74
C VAL A 272 -13.30 14.86 24.14
N ARG A 273 -14.56 14.57 24.30
CA ARG A 273 -15.18 14.26 25.60
C ARG A 273 -14.93 15.38 26.62
N ARG A 274 -14.08 15.11 27.65
CA ARG A 274 -13.72 16.08 28.70
C ARG A 274 -12.32 16.66 28.54
N SER A 275 -11.62 16.34 27.45
CA SER A 275 -10.25 16.75 27.21
C SER A 275 -10.15 17.65 26.00
N SER A 276 -9.37 18.74 26.12
CA SER A 276 -8.94 19.52 24.97
C SER A 276 -7.72 18.86 24.33
N VAL A 277 -7.73 18.67 23.02
CA VAL A 277 -6.63 18.11 22.24
C VAL A 277 -6.19 19.09 21.18
N LEU A 278 -4.90 19.19 20.94
CA LEU A 278 -4.38 19.86 19.77
C LEU A 278 -4.46 18.90 18.60
N ALA A 279 -5.23 19.25 17.59
CA ALA A 279 -5.40 18.48 16.37
C ALA A 279 -4.63 19.11 15.22
N VAL A 280 -3.98 18.27 14.41
CA VAL A 280 -3.33 18.67 13.16
C VAL A 280 -3.90 17.80 12.04
N LEU A 281 -4.42 18.45 11.00
CA LEU A 281 -4.88 17.82 9.77
C LEU A 281 -3.84 18.00 8.69
N ALA A 282 -3.46 16.93 8.01
CA ALA A 282 -2.50 16.93 6.91
C ALA A 282 -3.01 16.09 5.73
N PRO A 283 -2.90 16.57 4.47
CA PRO A 283 -3.33 15.81 3.31
C PRO A 283 -2.37 14.66 3.00
N ILE A 284 -2.93 13.51 2.60
CA ILE A 284 -2.19 12.37 2.03
C ILE A 284 -2.20 12.55 0.52
N VAL A 285 -1.03 12.79 -0.07
CA VAL A 285 -0.92 13.04 -1.52
C VAL A 285 -0.29 11.82 -2.19
N ILE A 286 -1.03 11.18 -3.12
CA ILE A 286 -0.58 10.05 -3.95
C ILE A 286 -0.67 10.50 -5.41
N GLU A 287 0.44 10.41 -6.16
CA GLU A 287 0.52 10.79 -7.59
C GLU A 287 -0.06 12.20 -7.89
N GLY A 288 0.14 13.13 -6.95
CA GLY A 288 -0.33 14.50 -7.09
C GLY A 288 -1.83 14.71 -6.83
N LYS A 289 -2.57 13.70 -6.40
CA LYS A 289 -3.96 13.79 -5.94
C LYS A 289 -4.03 13.56 -4.43
N VAL A 290 -4.97 14.22 -3.77
CA VAL A 290 -5.23 13.97 -2.34
C VAL A 290 -6.11 12.72 -2.21
N ASP A 291 -5.54 11.68 -1.62
CA ASP A 291 -6.20 10.39 -1.35
C ASP A 291 -7.02 10.43 -0.04
N GLY A 292 -6.65 11.33 0.86
CA GLY A 292 -7.32 11.49 2.15
C GLY A 292 -6.59 12.46 3.07
N ILE A 293 -7.02 12.49 4.33
CA ILE A 293 -6.45 13.37 5.36
C ILE A 293 -6.01 12.52 6.57
N ILE A 294 -4.83 12.82 7.11
CA ILE A 294 -4.42 12.33 8.44
C ILE A 294 -4.73 13.41 9.46
N LEU A 295 -5.49 13.04 10.50
CA LEU A 295 -5.73 13.81 11.69
C LEU A 295 -4.88 13.24 12.83
N THR A 296 -4.02 14.07 13.42
CA THR A 296 -3.26 13.71 14.64
C THR A 296 -3.76 14.53 15.82
N CYS A 297 -4.07 13.86 16.94
CA CYS A 297 -4.55 14.48 18.16
C CYS A 297 -3.56 14.28 19.30
N SER A 298 -3.10 15.37 19.90
CA SER A 298 -2.24 15.37 21.09
C SER A 298 -3.02 15.87 22.30
N ARG A 299 -2.98 15.15 23.42
CA ARG A 299 -3.60 15.61 24.67
C ARG A 299 -2.90 16.88 25.15
N VAL A 300 -3.66 17.93 25.41
CA VAL A 300 -3.17 19.11 26.13
C VAL A 300 -3.36 18.81 27.61
N GLN A 301 -2.28 18.44 28.29
CA GLN A 301 -2.34 18.26 29.74
C GLN A 301 -2.45 19.66 30.39
N ARG A 302 -3.66 20.01 30.84
CA ARG A 302 -3.77 21.04 31.87
C ARG A 302 -3.23 20.42 33.17
N ARG A 303 -2.00 20.73 33.55
CA ARG A 303 -1.60 20.44 34.94
C ARG A 303 -2.61 21.14 35.86
N PRO A 304 -3.16 20.39 36.86
CA PRO A 304 -3.87 21.06 37.94
C PRO A 304 -2.90 22.11 38.48
N ARG A 305 -3.33 23.35 38.65
CA ARG A 305 -2.55 24.33 39.42
C ARG A 305 -2.21 23.66 40.74
N PRO A 306 -0.94 23.49 41.11
CA PRO A 306 -0.63 23.07 42.44
C PRO A 306 -1.13 24.21 43.35
N ASP A 307 -2.02 23.87 44.22
CA ASP A 307 -2.53 24.76 45.26
C ASP A 307 -1.46 24.92 46.34
N THR A 308 -0.37 25.64 45.99
CA THR A 308 0.73 25.94 46.87
C THR A 308 1.20 27.36 46.62
N GLY A 309 0.45 28.28 47.18
CA GLY A 309 0.64 29.72 47.06
C GLY A 309 1.88 30.30 47.75
N ARG A 310 2.98 29.52 47.94
CA ARG A 310 4.24 30.04 48.45
C ARG A 310 5.50 29.70 47.62
N SER A 311 5.55 28.55 46.93
CA SER A 311 6.79 28.15 46.25
C SER A 311 7.01 28.81 44.88
N ASP A 312 5.95 29.21 44.18
CA ASP A 312 6.06 29.76 42.82
C ASP A 312 6.49 31.24 42.79
N LYS A 313 6.15 32.02 43.83
CA LYS A 313 6.66 33.38 43.98
C LYS A 313 8.14 33.39 44.22
N GLU A 314 8.65 32.54 45.11
CA GLU A 314 10.09 32.44 45.39
C GLU A 314 10.91 31.93 44.22
N ARG A 315 10.37 30.98 43.41
CA ARG A 315 11.02 30.55 42.16
C ARG A 315 11.01 31.65 41.08
N SER A 316 9.91 32.35 40.91
CA SER A 316 9.81 33.48 39.99
C SER A 316 10.74 34.65 40.40
N GLU A 317 10.88 34.93 41.67
CA GLU A 317 11.78 35.97 42.15
C GLU A 317 13.27 35.56 42.02
N ARG A 318 13.62 34.28 42.22
CA ARG A 318 14.98 33.76 41.95
C ARG A 318 15.31 33.75 40.45
N ALA A 319 14.36 33.43 39.57
CA ALA A 319 14.54 33.48 38.11
C ALA A 319 14.76 34.91 37.65
N ARG A 320 14.03 35.89 38.19
CA ARG A 320 14.21 37.31 37.92
C ARG A 320 15.57 37.81 38.40
N HIS A 321 16.05 37.38 39.54
CA HIS A 321 17.37 37.69 40.07
C HIS A 321 18.53 37.15 39.23
N LYS A 322 18.32 36.04 38.51
CA LYS A 322 19.31 35.44 37.60
C LYS A 322 19.18 35.93 36.14
N GLY A 323 18.25 36.84 35.84
CA GLY A 323 18.03 37.34 34.48
C GLY A 323 17.38 36.30 33.53
N LEU A 324 16.86 35.20 34.07
CA LEU A 324 16.22 34.13 33.29
C LEU A 324 14.72 34.40 33.10
N VAL A 325 14.40 35.53 32.47
CA VAL A 325 13.02 35.98 32.29
C VAL A 325 12.78 36.27 30.81
N ALA A 326 11.68 35.74 30.26
CA ALA A 326 11.17 36.13 28.94
C ALA A 326 10.40 37.46 29.06
N LEU A 327 10.85 38.46 28.39
CA LEU A 327 10.21 39.80 28.40
C LEU A 327 9.27 40.02 27.23
N GLY A 328 9.51 39.38 26.08
CA GLY A 328 8.76 39.55 24.84
C GLY A 328 7.37 38.94 24.86
N GLN A 329 6.42 39.68 24.31
CA GLN A 329 5.03 39.24 24.11
C GLN A 329 4.70 39.18 22.62
N PHE A 330 3.63 38.46 22.26
CA PHE A 330 3.18 38.42 20.86
C PHE A 330 2.75 39.76 20.30
N GLU A 331 2.37 40.69 21.17
CA GLU A 331 1.99 42.05 20.85
C GLU A 331 3.19 42.91 20.43
N ASP A 332 4.39 42.52 20.86
CA ASP A 332 5.64 43.20 20.50
C ASP A 332 6.13 42.84 19.09
N ILE A 333 5.58 41.77 18.50
CA ILE A 333 5.97 41.27 17.17
C ILE A 333 5.24 42.05 16.10
N LEU A 334 5.97 42.55 15.11
CA LEU A 334 5.42 43.29 13.99
C LEU A 334 4.61 42.39 13.05
N GLN A 335 3.28 42.47 13.05
CA GLN A 335 2.36 41.57 12.34
C GLN A 335 1.68 42.27 11.12
N LYS A 336 2.46 43.03 10.32
CA LYS A 336 1.90 43.74 9.15
C LYS A 336 1.58 42.84 7.97
N SER A 337 2.36 41.77 7.74
CA SER A 337 2.12 40.84 6.63
C SER A 337 1.16 39.72 7.02
N GLN A 338 0.38 39.25 6.06
CA GLN A 338 -0.54 38.12 6.22
C GLN A 338 0.19 36.84 6.63
N GLN A 339 1.42 36.64 6.13
CA GLN A 339 2.28 35.53 6.49
C GLN A 339 2.70 35.57 7.96
N MET A 340 3.10 36.77 8.48
CA MET A 340 3.48 36.91 9.88
C MET A 340 2.26 36.75 10.80
N GLN A 341 1.09 37.25 10.44
CA GLN A 341 -0.16 37.02 11.19
C GLN A 341 -0.47 35.54 11.31
N ALA A 342 -0.32 34.76 10.21
CA ALA A 342 -0.50 33.32 10.22
C ALA A 342 0.58 32.62 11.08
N CYS A 343 1.83 33.10 11.05
CA CYS A 343 2.92 32.57 11.88
C CYS A 343 2.64 32.79 13.36
N VAL A 344 2.27 33.99 13.76
CA VAL A 344 1.91 34.33 15.15
C VAL A 344 0.70 33.54 15.63
N LYS A 345 -0.33 33.38 14.79
CA LYS A 345 -1.49 32.54 15.11
C LYS A 345 -1.08 31.09 15.40
N ARG A 346 -0.19 30.51 14.58
CA ARG A 346 0.37 29.18 14.81
C ARG A 346 1.22 29.13 16.09
N ALA A 347 2.10 30.10 16.31
CA ALA A 347 2.94 30.17 17.50
C ALA A 347 2.12 30.22 18.80
N ARG A 348 1.02 30.98 18.83
CA ARG A 348 0.06 31.00 19.94
C ARG A 348 -0.56 29.62 20.22
N LEU A 349 -0.87 28.86 19.18
CA LEU A 349 -1.38 27.50 19.32
C LEU A 349 -0.32 26.55 19.91
N PHE A 350 0.93 26.60 19.38
CA PHE A 350 2.01 25.76 19.88
C PHE A 350 2.46 26.14 21.30
N ALA A 351 2.31 27.40 21.71
CA ALA A 351 2.58 27.81 23.09
C ALA A 351 1.78 27.03 24.14
N LEU A 352 0.59 26.57 23.80
CA LEU A 352 -0.29 25.79 24.68
C LEU A 352 0.03 24.29 24.66
N SER A 353 1.02 23.86 23.89
CA SER A 353 1.47 22.46 23.82
C SER A 353 2.79 22.24 24.55
N GLU A 354 3.08 21.02 25.01
CA GLU A 354 4.38 20.66 25.62
C GLU A 354 5.42 20.19 24.58
N ARG A 355 5.14 20.33 23.28
CA ARG A 355 6.03 19.90 22.20
C ARG A 355 7.21 20.85 22.03
N ALA A 356 8.34 20.29 21.58
CA ALA A 356 9.46 21.09 21.10
C ALA A 356 9.03 21.90 19.87
N VAL A 357 9.37 23.18 19.86
CA VAL A 357 9.06 24.11 18.76
C VAL A 357 10.35 24.49 18.06
N LEU A 358 10.45 24.24 16.76
CA LEU A 358 11.54 24.72 15.91
C LEU A 358 11.10 26.03 15.23
N LEU A 359 11.85 27.09 15.48
CA LEU A 359 11.71 28.37 14.82
C LEU A 359 12.81 28.55 13.79
N THR A 360 12.45 28.77 12.53
CA THR A 360 13.40 29.03 11.44
C THR A 360 13.11 30.39 10.82
N GLY A 361 14.15 31.13 10.45
CA GLY A 361 14.04 32.43 9.80
C GLY A 361 15.39 32.93 9.33
N GLU A 362 15.38 33.99 8.52
CA GLU A 362 16.59 34.64 8.03
C GLU A 362 17.32 35.39 9.17
N PRO A 363 18.64 35.61 9.04
CA PRO A 363 19.37 36.46 9.97
C PRO A 363 18.73 37.83 10.09
N GLY A 364 18.51 38.32 11.33
CA GLY A 364 17.85 39.61 11.60
C GLY A 364 16.33 39.48 11.80
N THR A 365 15.72 38.29 11.64
CA THR A 365 14.34 38.06 12.07
C THR A 365 14.28 37.92 13.58
N GLU A 366 13.20 38.37 14.21
CA GLU A 366 13.04 38.40 15.65
C GLU A 366 12.71 37.03 16.27
N LEU A 367 13.50 35.98 15.93
CA LEU A 367 13.28 34.59 16.41
C LEU A 367 13.31 34.49 17.94
N SER A 368 14.22 35.27 18.59
CA SER A 368 14.33 35.30 20.05
C SER A 368 13.08 35.90 20.69
N LEU A 369 12.51 36.97 20.09
CA LEU A 369 11.27 37.59 20.55
C LEU A 369 10.09 36.61 20.41
N MET A 370 10.01 35.90 19.29
CA MET A 370 9.00 34.87 19.07
C MET A 370 9.11 33.73 20.12
N ALA A 371 10.32 33.26 20.42
CA ALA A 371 10.55 32.23 21.44
C ALA A 371 10.12 32.70 22.84
N GLN A 372 10.43 33.93 23.19
CA GLN A 372 10.00 34.53 24.47
C GLN A 372 8.47 34.67 24.55
N ALA A 373 7.84 35.14 23.45
CA ALA A 373 6.38 35.26 23.37
C ALA A 373 5.68 33.89 23.52
N ILE A 374 6.22 32.84 22.87
CA ILE A 374 5.73 31.46 23.04
C ILE A 374 5.86 31.03 24.51
N HIS A 375 7.01 31.26 25.16
CA HIS A 375 7.20 30.91 26.56
C HIS A 375 6.20 31.63 27.47
N ASN A 376 6.03 32.94 27.29
CA ASN A 376 5.14 33.75 28.12
C ASN A 376 3.66 33.39 27.99
N GLN A 377 3.26 32.82 26.85
CA GLN A 377 1.90 32.29 26.66
C GLN A 377 1.80 30.79 26.94
N SER A 378 2.91 30.11 27.25
CA SER A 378 2.92 28.66 27.49
C SER A 378 2.43 28.31 28.91
N LEU A 379 2.15 27.04 29.11
CA LEU A 379 1.84 26.47 30.43
C LEU A 379 3.00 26.62 31.43
N ARG A 380 4.21 26.95 30.95
CA ARG A 380 5.42 27.15 31.73
C ARG A 380 5.81 28.63 31.90
N SER A 381 4.91 29.54 31.59
CA SER A 381 5.14 30.99 31.65
C SER A 381 5.66 31.53 33.00
N GLN A 382 5.41 30.81 34.08
CA GLN A 382 5.94 31.12 35.44
C GLN A 382 7.32 30.49 35.69
N GLY A 383 7.82 29.65 34.79
CA GLY A 383 9.15 29.04 34.91
C GLY A 383 10.26 29.95 34.36
N PRO A 384 11.53 29.59 34.58
CA PRO A 384 12.66 30.34 34.03
C PRO A 384 12.72 30.15 32.51
N PHE A 385 13.08 31.21 31.77
CA PHE A 385 13.41 31.19 30.35
C PHE A 385 14.92 31.28 30.20
N ALA A 386 15.59 30.17 29.84
CA ALA A 386 17.02 30.15 29.61
C ALA A 386 17.31 30.14 28.10
N SER A 387 18.16 31.04 27.64
CA SER A 387 18.63 31.11 26.26
C SER A 387 20.10 30.66 26.20
N VAL A 388 20.38 29.70 25.33
CA VAL A 388 21.74 29.15 25.14
C VAL A 388 22.12 29.28 23.67
N SER A 389 23.32 29.87 23.42
CA SER A 389 23.89 29.93 22.08
C SER A 389 24.82 28.75 21.84
N CYS A 390 24.51 27.95 20.83
CA CYS A 390 25.36 26.83 20.40
C CYS A 390 26.32 27.18 19.27
N VAL A 391 26.32 28.42 18.81
CA VAL A 391 27.15 28.89 17.69
C VAL A 391 28.63 28.95 18.13
N GLY A 392 29.51 28.33 17.34
CA GLY A 392 30.95 28.33 17.56
C GLY A 392 31.44 27.39 18.68
N GLN A 393 30.58 26.52 19.24
CA GLN A 393 30.92 25.59 20.26
C GLN A 393 31.08 24.16 19.72
N THR A 394 32.01 23.38 20.32
CA THR A 394 32.15 21.95 20.01
C THR A 394 30.96 21.15 20.57
N GLY A 395 30.72 19.94 20.05
CA GLY A 395 29.62 19.08 20.51
C GLY A 395 29.69 18.81 22.04
N GLU A 396 30.86 18.56 22.57
CA GLU A 396 31.08 18.34 24.00
C GLU A 396 30.78 19.60 24.85
N GLN A 397 31.15 20.78 24.34
CA GLN A 397 30.82 22.05 25.00
C GLN A 397 29.31 22.32 24.99
N GLN A 398 28.62 22.00 23.89
CA GLN A 398 27.15 22.14 23.78
C GLN A 398 26.47 21.18 24.77
N GLU A 399 26.93 19.94 24.85
CA GLU A 399 26.40 18.93 25.76
C GLU A 399 26.58 19.35 27.22
N ASN A 400 27.77 19.80 27.59
CA ASN A 400 28.07 20.33 28.94
C ASN A 400 27.24 21.56 29.30
N LEU A 401 26.95 22.44 28.31
CA LEU A 401 26.17 23.64 28.51
C LEU A 401 24.67 23.34 28.72
N ILE A 402 24.17 22.34 28.06
CA ILE A 402 22.74 21.97 28.11
C ILE A 402 22.45 21.03 29.30
N PHE A 403 23.30 20.03 29.51
CA PHE A 403 23.06 18.96 30.47
C PHE A 403 23.90 19.09 31.75
N GLY A 404 24.87 20.00 31.80
CA GLY A 404 25.77 20.22 32.95
C GLY A 404 26.94 19.25 32.96
N GLN A 405 27.94 19.55 33.82
CA GLN A 405 29.07 18.66 34.10
C GLN A 405 28.82 17.88 35.40
N SER A 406 28.97 16.54 35.35
CA SER A 406 29.08 15.66 36.52
C SER A 406 28.11 15.95 37.68
N GLY A 407 26.79 16.01 37.38
CA GLY A 407 25.76 16.11 38.43
C GLY A 407 25.38 17.53 38.87
N ILE A 408 25.94 18.56 38.26
CA ILE A 408 25.53 19.96 38.48
C ILE A 408 24.68 20.39 37.28
N LEU A 409 23.40 20.65 37.50
CA LEU A 409 22.51 21.23 36.48
C LEU A 409 22.95 22.63 36.15
N PRO A 410 23.06 23.05 34.87
CA PRO A 410 23.56 24.36 34.48
C PRO A 410 22.58 25.50 34.80
N PHE A 411 21.29 25.23 35.12
CA PHE A 411 20.23 26.20 35.37
C PHE A 411 19.43 25.94 36.64
#